data_3e11b80b7ceb8161dc7493114cba4036
#
_entry.id   3e11b80b7ceb8161dc7493114cba4036
#
_cell.length_a   1.000
_cell.length_b   1.000
_cell.length_c   1.000
_cell.angle_alpha   90.00
_cell.angle_beta   90.00
_cell.angle_gamma   90.00
#
_symmetry.space_group_name_H-M   'P 1'
#
loop_
_entity.id
_entity.type
_entity.pdbx_description
1 polymer ?
#
loop_
_entity_poly.entity_id
_entity_poly.type
_entity_poly.pdbx_seq_one_letter_code
_entity_poly.pdbx_strand_id
1 'polypeptide(L)'
;MIRQVKINNFAISNSLPLVLIAGPCQLENREHAIYIAENLKNICDKLKINFVYKTSFDKANRTSHLSQRGLGLEKSVKIFEEIRKKLNIPILTDVHSVEQCELLKNSIDIIQIPAFLCRQTDLLQSAAKTNLVINIKKGQFLAPWDVSNILRKVEDLNKNILLTERGVSFGYNTLVSDMRSISIMKKENYPVIFDATHSVQQPGGRGNQSGGQREFIYDLSKAAVSIGISGLFVEVHDDPDNAPSDGPNMLKLSELESFLVKIIKLDNLIKNESL
;
A
#
# COMPACT_ATOMS: atom_id res chain seq x y z
N MET A 1 -0.37 10.06 -22.66
CA MET A 1 -1.61 10.40 -21.91
C MET A 1 -1.45 9.80 -20.50
N ILE A 2 -1.63 10.58 -19.44
CA ILE A 2 -1.53 10.10 -18.04
C ILE A 2 -2.67 9.12 -17.78
N ARG A 3 -2.35 7.91 -17.33
CA ARG A 3 -3.35 6.87 -17.06
C ARG A 3 -4.14 7.19 -15.80
N GLN A 4 -5.42 6.81 -15.82
CA GLN A 4 -6.32 6.82 -14.68
C GLN A 4 -6.79 5.40 -14.41
N VAL A 5 -6.64 4.94 -13.18
CA VAL A 5 -7.13 3.64 -12.72
C VAL A 5 -8.41 3.86 -11.94
N LYS A 6 -9.53 3.36 -12.45
CA LYS A 6 -10.85 3.50 -11.82
C LYS A 6 -11.03 2.43 -10.74
N ILE A 7 -11.56 2.85 -9.60
CA ILE A 7 -11.98 2.00 -8.49
C ILE A 7 -13.31 2.53 -7.96
N ASN A 8 -14.32 1.70 -7.98
CA ASN A 8 -15.67 2.08 -7.53
C ASN A 8 -16.09 3.44 -8.13
N ASN A 9 -16.21 4.48 -7.29
CA ASN A 9 -16.71 5.81 -7.65
C ASN A 9 -15.60 6.88 -7.85
N PHE A 10 -14.32 6.50 -7.78
CA PHE A 10 -13.21 7.42 -7.99
C PHE A 10 -12.12 6.85 -8.90
N ALA A 11 -11.16 7.67 -9.26
CA ALA A 11 -9.99 7.27 -10.04
C ALA A 11 -8.70 7.67 -9.35
N ILE A 12 -7.64 6.88 -9.57
CA ILE A 12 -6.28 7.11 -9.08
C ILE A 12 -5.41 7.52 -10.27
N SER A 13 -4.72 8.65 -10.15
CA SER A 13 -3.84 9.17 -11.20
C SER A 13 -2.83 10.15 -10.61
N ASN A 14 -1.67 10.29 -11.27
CA ASN A 14 -0.63 11.26 -10.86
C ASN A 14 -1.09 12.73 -10.98
N SER A 15 -2.20 13.00 -11.68
CA SER A 15 -2.76 14.34 -11.87
C SER A 15 -4.04 14.61 -11.08
N LEU A 16 -4.57 13.60 -10.38
CA LEU A 16 -5.78 13.74 -9.54
C LEU A 16 -5.40 13.93 -8.06
N PRO A 17 -6.32 14.42 -7.22
CA PRO A 17 -6.10 14.49 -5.78
C PRO A 17 -5.61 13.18 -5.20
N LEU A 18 -4.73 13.28 -4.21
CA LEU A 18 -4.10 12.15 -3.54
C LEU A 18 -5.15 11.16 -2.99
N VAL A 19 -4.89 9.87 -3.16
CA VAL A 19 -5.70 8.79 -2.54
C VAL A 19 -4.95 8.20 -1.36
N LEU A 20 -5.64 7.93 -0.25
CA LEU A 20 -5.08 7.22 0.90
C LEU A 20 -5.32 5.72 0.76
N ILE A 21 -4.26 4.92 0.91
CA ILE A 21 -4.33 3.47 1.11
C ILE A 21 -3.86 3.22 2.54
N ALA A 22 -4.77 2.83 3.45
CA ALA A 22 -4.41 2.67 4.85
C ALA A 22 -5.18 1.54 5.56
N GLY A 23 -4.58 1.06 6.65
CA GLY A 23 -5.12 0.04 7.54
C GLY A 23 -4.01 -0.64 8.34
N PRO A 24 -4.34 -1.62 9.18
CA PRO A 24 -3.34 -2.31 9.98
C PRO A 24 -2.45 -3.19 9.10
N CYS A 25 -1.22 -3.38 9.51
CA CYS A 25 -0.25 -4.22 8.80
C CYS A 25 -0.81 -5.63 8.56
N GLN A 26 -1.42 -6.21 9.59
CA GLN A 26 -1.97 -7.57 9.62
C GLN A 26 -3.43 -7.56 10.10
N LEU A 27 -4.24 -8.44 9.53
CA LEU A 27 -5.60 -8.70 10.01
C LEU A 27 -5.52 -9.51 11.31
N GLU A 28 -5.86 -8.90 12.44
CA GLU A 28 -5.74 -9.49 13.77
C GLU A 28 -6.99 -10.27 14.18
N ASN A 29 -8.13 -9.60 14.09
CA ASN A 29 -9.46 -10.15 14.32
C ASN A 29 -10.51 -9.30 13.62
N ARG A 30 -11.75 -9.78 13.61
CA ARG A 30 -12.87 -9.13 12.94
C ARG A 30 -13.22 -7.76 13.55
N GLU A 31 -13.28 -7.70 14.88
CA GLU A 31 -13.69 -6.51 15.63
C GLU A 31 -12.70 -5.38 15.44
N HIS A 32 -11.40 -5.66 15.53
CA HIS A 32 -10.33 -4.70 15.29
C HIS A 32 -10.33 -4.21 13.83
N ALA A 33 -10.51 -5.12 12.85
CA ALA A 33 -10.55 -4.75 11.45
C ALA A 33 -11.69 -3.77 11.13
N ILE A 34 -12.89 -4.02 11.66
CA ILE A 34 -14.04 -3.13 11.49
C ILE A 34 -13.80 -1.80 12.20
N TYR A 35 -13.32 -1.83 13.44
CA TYR A 35 -13.00 -0.63 14.22
C TYR A 35 -12.04 0.30 13.49
N ILE A 36 -10.92 -0.25 12.99
CA ILE A 36 -9.93 0.55 12.24
C ILE A 36 -10.53 1.06 10.93
N ALA A 37 -11.25 0.22 10.17
CA ALA A 37 -11.85 0.63 8.91
C ALA A 37 -12.87 1.77 9.06
N GLU A 38 -13.72 1.72 10.10
CA GLU A 38 -14.70 2.77 10.41
C GLU A 38 -14.02 4.10 10.79
N ASN A 39 -13.00 4.05 11.65
CA ASN A 39 -12.27 5.26 12.04
C ASN A 39 -11.54 5.88 10.85
N LEU A 40 -10.87 5.07 10.03
CA LEU A 40 -10.21 5.54 8.80
C LEU A 40 -11.21 6.18 7.84
N LYS A 41 -12.36 5.52 7.61
CA LYS A 41 -13.42 6.07 6.76
C LYS A 41 -13.93 7.41 7.29
N ASN A 42 -14.21 7.52 8.58
CA ASN A 42 -14.70 8.76 9.19
C ASN A 42 -13.70 9.92 9.02
N ILE A 43 -12.41 9.67 9.23
CA ILE A 43 -11.35 10.66 9.00
C ILE A 43 -11.30 11.07 7.53
N CYS A 44 -11.34 10.09 6.62
CA CYS A 44 -11.27 10.35 5.17
C CYS A 44 -12.50 11.10 4.65
N ASP A 45 -13.70 10.75 5.10
CA ASP A 45 -14.95 11.45 4.75
C ASP A 45 -14.90 12.92 5.21
N LYS A 46 -14.47 13.17 6.45
CA LYS A 46 -14.28 14.52 7.02
C LYS A 46 -13.31 15.35 6.21
N LEU A 47 -12.21 14.75 5.76
CA LEU A 47 -11.17 15.42 4.99
C LEU A 47 -11.42 15.40 3.47
N LYS A 48 -12.49 14.72 3.01
CA LYS A 48 -12.85 14.55 1.58
C LYS A 48 -11.72 13.93 0.75
N ILE A 49 -10.98 12.99 1.32
CA ILE A 49 -9.94 12.22 0.63
C ILE A 49 -10.48 10.84 0.26
N ASN A 50 -10.22 10.40 -0.99
CA ASN A 50 -10.55 9.04 -1.41
C ASN A 50 -9.71 8.02 -0.65
N PHE A 51 -10.32 6.90 -0.26
CA PHE A 51 -9.74 5.94 0.66
C PHE A 51 -9.89 4.51 0.17
N VAL A 52 -8.84 3.71 0.37
CA VAL A 52 -8.80 2.26 0.18
C VAL A 52 -8.36 1.62 1.49
N TYR A 53 -9.18 0.74 2.04
CA TYR A 53 -8.79 -0.03 3.24
C TYR A 53 -7.81 -1.13 2.88
N LYS A 54 -6.69 -1.19 3.60
CA LYS A 54 -5.65 -2.20 3.38
C LYS A 54 -5.35 -2.99 4.65
N THR A 55 -5.33 -4.31 4.53
CA THR A 55 -4.73 -5.20 5.53
C THR A 55 -4.29 -6.52 4.90
N SER A 56 -3.32 -7.21 5.50
CA SER A 56 -2.84 -8.51 5.02
C SER A 56 -3.52 -9.64 5.80
N PHE A 57 -4.05 -10.64 5.09
CA PHE A 57 -4.63 -11.83 5.72
C PHE A 57 -3.57 -12.83 6.21
N ASP A 58 -2.36 -12.74 5.64
CA ASP A 58 -1.21 -13.56 5.97
C ASP A 58 0.09 -12.77 5.81
N LYS A 59 1.00 -12.90 6.75
CA LYS A 59 2.37 -12.40 6.68
C LYS A 59 3.31 -13.57 6.36
N ALA A 60 3.33 -13.95 5.07
CA ALA A 60 4.05 -15.15 4.59
C ALA A 60 5.57 -15.06 4.73
N ASN A 61 6.14 -13.86 4.89
CA ASN A 61 7.59 -13.59 4.91
C ASN A 61 8.13 -13.15 6.27
N ARG A 62 7.54 -13.64 7.37
CA ARG A 62 8.01 -13.34 8.72
C ARG A 62 9.48 -13.72 8.92
N THR A 63 10.23 -12.87 9.64
CA THR A 63 11.62 -13.15 10.03
C THR A 63 11.69 -14.37 10.96
N SER A 64 10.79 -14.46 11.95
CA SER A 64 10.71 -15.61 12.84
C SER A 64 9.57 -16.55 12.45
N HIS A 65 9.83 -17.85 12.40
CA HIS A 65 8.82 -18.89 12.16
C HIS A 65 7.78 -19.01 13.29
N LEU A 66 8.08 -18.48 14.48
CA LEU A 66 7.18 -18.45 15.64
C LEU A 66 6.22 -17.25 15.61
N SER A 67 6.42 -16.28 14.72
CA SER A 67 5.56 -15.09 14.64
C SER A 67 4.17 -15.41 14.11
N GLN A 68 3.17 -14.74 14.65
CA GLN A 68 1.80 -14.83 14.14
C GLN A 68 1.73 -14.35 12.69
N ARG A 69 1.06 -15.12 11.84
CA ARG A 69 0.94 -14.82 10.40
C ARG A 69 -0.34 -14.10 10.01
N GLY A 70 -1.36 -14.09 10.85
CA GLY A 70 -2.68 -13.53 10.57
C GLY A 70 -3.78 -14.59 10.68
N LEU A 71 -5.00 -14.25 10.22
CA LEU A 71 -6.19 -15.12 10.34
C LEU A 71 -6.27 -16.19 9.24
N GLY A 72 -5.44 -16.07 8.19
CA GLY A 72 -5.53 -16.90 7.00
C GLY A 72 -6.66 -16.49 6.05
N LEU A 73 -6.64 -17.05 4.84
CA LEU A 73 -7.47 -16.60 3.73
C LEU A 73 -8.97 -16.74 3.99
N GLU A 74 -9.41 -17.92 4.40
CA GLU A 74 -10.86 -18.25 4.50
C GLU A 74 -11.61 -17.34 5.48
N LYS A 75 -11.03 -17.09 6.66
CA LYS A 75 -11.63 -16.18 7.64
C LYS A 75 -11.60 -14.73 7.18
N SER A 76 -10.52 -14.34 6.52
CA SER A 76 -10.30 -12.96 6.07
C SER A 76 -11.23 -12.56 4.95
N VAL A 77 -11.56 -13.44 4.01
CA VAL A 77 -12.53 -13.20 2.93
C VAL A 77 -13.86 -12.72 3.51
N LYS A 78 -14.41 -13.39 4.52
CA LYS A 78 -15.69 -13.02 5.16
C LYS A 78 -15.63 -11.62 5.78
N ILE A 79 -14.49 -11.28 6.40
CA ILE A 79 -14.28 -9.95 7.02
C ILE A 79 -14.15 -8.87 5.94
N PHE A 80 -13.45 -9.14 4.84
CA PHE A 80 -13.35 -8.21 3.70
C PHE A 80 -14.72 -7.91 3.10
N GLU A 81 -15.52 -8.94 2.84
CA GLU A 81 -16.89 -8.80 2.32
C GLU A 81 -17.79 -8.01 3.26
N GLU A 82 -17.69 -8.24 4.56
CA GLU A 82 -18.44 -7.50 5.58
C GLU A 82 -18.05 -6.02 5.61
N ILE A 83 -16.75 -5.69 5.66
CA ILE A 83 -16.26 -4.30 5.65
C ILE A 83 -16.71 -3.61 4.36
N ARG A 84 -16.52 -4.28 3.21
CA ARG A 84 -16.90 -3.75 1.89
C ARG A 84 -18.39 -3.44 1.82
N LYS A 85 -19.24 -4.35 2.29
CA LYS A 85 -20.70 -4.18 2.31
C LYS A 85 -21.15 -3.10 3.30
N LYS A 86 -20.57 -3.08 4.52
CA LYS A 86 -20.96 -2.18 5.58
C LYS A 86 -20.54 -0.73 5.31
N LEU A 87 -19.32 -0.54 4.81
CA LEU A 87 -18.71 0.78 4.70
C LEU A 87 -18.67 1.32 3.26
N ASN A 88 -18.97 0.48 2.27
CA ASN A 88 -18.88 0.81 0.83
C ASN A 88 -17.52 1.41 0.44
N ILE A 89 -16.44 0.79 0.91
CA ILE A 89 -15.05 1.20 0.63
C ILE A 89 -14.31 0.10 -0.12
N PRO A 90 -13.38 0.44 -1.03
CA PRO A 90 -12.53 -0.55 -1.70
C PRO A 90 -11.58 -1.22 -0.70
N ILE A 91 -11.31 -2.50 -0.95
CA ILE A 91 -10.41 -3.33 -0.14
C ILE A 91 -9.16 -3.70 -0.94
N LEU A 92 -8.00 -3.57 -0.31
CA LEU A 92 -6.72 -4.02 -0.81
C LEU A 92 -6.12 -5.06 0.15
N THR A 93 -5.70 -6.22 -0.40
CA THR A 93 -4.87 -7.19 0.32
C THR A 93 -3.79 -7.76 -0.58
N ASP A 94 -2.72 -8.27 0.02
CA ASP A 94 -1.61 -8.89 -0.71
C ASP A 94 -1.86 -10.39 -0.94
N VAL A 95 -1.27 -10.92 -2.02
CA VAL A 95 -1.29 -12.34 -2.40
C VAL A 95 0.13 -12.90 -2.46
N HIS A 96 0.28 -14.20 -2.17
CA HIS A 96 1.58 -14.86 -2.10
C HIS A 96 1.68 -16.08 -3.03
N SER A 97 0.54 -16.55 -3.57
CA SER A 97 0.47 -17.65 -4.54
C SER A 97 -0.54 -17.36 -5.64
N VAL A 98 -0.41 -18.11 -6.74
CA VAL A 98 -1.28 -18.00 -7.93
C VAL A 98 -2.75 -18.28 -7.57
N GLU A 99 -3.00 -19.28 -6.74
CA GLU A 99 -4.34 -19.72 -6.33
C GLU A 99 -5.08 -18.65 -5.53
N GLN A 100 -4.35 -17.87 -4.70
CA GLN A 100 -4.94 -16.81 -3.88
C GLN A 100 -5.54 -15.68 -4.74
N CYS A 101 -4.99 -15.43 -5.93
CA CYS A 101 -5.55 -14.42 -6.84
C CYS A 101 -7.00 -14.76 -7.21
N GLU A 102 -7.24 -16.02 -7.58
CA GLU A 102 -8.58 -16.48 -7.98
C GLU A 102 -9.55 -16.51 -6.80
N LEU A 103 -9.09 -16.96 -5.63
CA LEU A 103 -9.93 -17.07 -4.43
C LEU A 103 -10.39 -15.71 -3.89
N LEU A 104 -9.60 -14.65 -4.11
CA LEU A 104 -9.87 -13.30 -3.61
C LEU A 104 -10.63 -12.40 -4.56
N LYS A 105 -10.71 -12.73 -5.86
CA LYS A 105 -11.17 -11.81 -6.92
C LYS A 105 -12.58 -11.22 -6.72
N ASN A 106 -13.45 -11.89 -5.97
CA ASN A 106 -14.80 -11.42 -5.71
C ASN A 106 -14.96 -10.65 -4.39
N SER A 107 -13.95 -10.76 -3.50
CA SER A 107 -14.04 -10.24 -2.13
C SER A 107 -13.23 -8.96 -1.90
N ILE A 108 -12.37 -8.58 -2.87
CA ILE A 108 -11.52 -7.39 -2.82
C ILE A 108 -11.58 -6.59 -4.12
N ASP A 109 -11.01 -5.42 -4.13
CA ASP A 109 -10.98 -4.52 -5.30
C ASP A 109 -9.57 -4.34 -5.86
N ILE A 110 -8.53 -4.50 -5.02
CA ILE A 110 -7.12 -4.35 -5.40
C ILE A 110 -6.33 -5.56 -4.88
N ILE A 111 -5.65 -6.25 -5.79
CA ILE A 111 -4.64 -7.25 -5.44
C ILE A 111 -3.29 -6.54 -5.28
N GLN A 112 -2.61 -6.75 -4.16
CA GLN A 112 -1.23 -6.29 -3.98
C GLN A 112 -0.24 -7.43 -4.23
N ILE A 113 0.77 -7.15 -5.08
CA ILE A 113 1.95 -7.99 -5.22
C ILE A 113 3.02 -7.49 -4.24
N PRO A 114 3.43 -8.32 -3.26
CA PRO A 114 4.47 -7.95 -2.31
C PRO A 114 5.81 -7.65 -2.99
N ALA A 115 6.61 -6.79 -2.36
CA ALA A 115 7.90 -6.34 -2.91
C ALA A 115 8.85 -7.50 -3.24
N PHE A 116 8.93 -8.52 -2.39
CA PHE A 116 9.79 -9.69 -2.63
C PHE A 116 9.34 -10.53 -3.84
N LEU A 117 8.05 -10.47 -4.20
CA LEU A 117 7.44 -11.26 -5.27
C LEU A 117 7.21 -10.45 -6.56
N CYS A 118 7.66 -9.20 -6.61
CA CYS A 118 7.36 -8.29 -7.73
C CYS A 118 7.88 -8.74 -9.10
N ARG A 119 8.77 -9.73 -9.16
CA ARG A 119 9.30 -10.29 -10.42
C ARG A 119 8.73 -11.66 -10.78
N GLN A 120 7.89 -12.27 -9.93
CA GLN A 120 7.32 -13.61 -10.15
C GLN A 120 6.29 -13.57 -11.28
N THR A 121 6.66 -14.10 -12.45
CA THR A 121 5.86 -13.98 -13.69
C THR A 121 4.48 -14.60 -13.53
N ASP A 122 4.40 -15.82 -13.00
CA ASP A 122 3.12 -16.54 -12.88
C ASP A 122 2.17 -15.85 -11.91
N LEU A 123 2.68 -15.32 -10.79
CA LEU A 123 1.88 -14.56 -9.81
C LEU A 123 1.36 -13.25 -10.42
N LEU A 124 2.22 -12.50 -11.11
CA LEU A 124 1.85 -11.26 -11.80
C LEU A 124 0.76 -11.49 -12.85
N GLN A 125 0.93 -12.53 -13.69
CA GLN A 125 -0.05 -12.86 -14.72
C GLN A 125 -1.36 -13.39 -14.14
N SER A 126 -1.31 -14.18 -13.05
CA SER A 126 -2.51 -14.62 -12.36
C SER A 126 -3.29 -13.45 -11.79
N ALA A 127 -2.62 -12.51 -11.11
CA ALA A 127 -3.25 -11.28 -10.64
C ALA A 127 -3.85 -10.47 -11.79
N ALA A 128 -3.16 -10.36 -12.94
CA ALA A 128 -3.67 -9.63 -14.10
C ALA A 128 -4.94 -10.24 -14.68
N LYS A 129 -5.04 -11.57 -14.72
CA LYS A 129 -6.21 -12.30 -15.23
C LYS A 129 -7.47 -12.14 -14.38
N THR A 130 -7.37 -11.67 -13.14
CA THR A 130 -8.54 -11.38 -12.29
C THR A 130 -9.33 -10.16 -12.74
N ASN A 131 -8.76 -9.29 -13.57
CA ASN A 131 -9.28 -7.98 -13.97
C ASN A 131 -9.44 -6.96 -12.81
N LEU A 132 -8.98 -7.28 -11.60
CA LEU A 132 -8.92 -6.33 -10.50
C LEU A 132 -7.79 -5.31 -10.72
N VAL A 133 -7.80 -4.23 -9.94
CA VAL A 133 -6.64 -3.35 -9.88
C VAL A 133 -5.46 -4.09 -9.24
N ILE A 134 -4.26 -3.91 -9.77
CA ILE A 134 -3.05 -4.53 -9.26
C ILE A 134 -2.14 -3.45 -8.67
N ASN A 135 -1.85 -3.52 -7.39
CA ASN A 135 -0.83 -2.69 -6.76
C ASN A 135 0.48 -3.46 -6.68
N ILE A 136 1.50 -3.04 -7.43
CA ILE A 136 2.80 -3.71 -7.47
C ILE A 136 3.78 -2.93 -6.59
N LYS A 137 4.19 -3.54 -5.46
CA LYS A 137 5.27 -3.00 -4.63
C LYS A 137 6.61 -3.21 -5.32
N LYS A 138 7.33 -2.14 -5.60
CA LYS A 138 8.68 -2.23 -6.14
C LYS A 138 9.61 -2.93 -5.12
N GLY A 139 10.29 -3.99 -5.54
CA GLY A 139 11.24 -4.70 -4.69
C GLY A 139 12.38 -3.81 -4.18
N GLN A 140 12.85 -4.07 -2.96
CA GLN A 140 13.97 -3.34 -2.36
C GLN A 140 15.28 -3.51 -3.15
N PHE A 141 15.38 -4.56 -3.93
CA PHE A 141 16.51 -4.92 -4.79
C PHE A 141 16.39 -4.38 -6.22
N LEU A 142 15.25 -3.76 -6.58
CA LEU A 142 14.92 -3.40 -7.95
C LEU A 142 15.22 -1.92 -8.23
N ALA A 143 15.90 -1.66 -9.32
CA ALA A 143 16.07 -0.30 -9.81
C ALA A 143 14.73 0.28 -10.32
N PRO A 144 14.49 1.59 -10.20
CA PRO A 144 13.20 2.18 -10.57
C PRO A 144 12.87 2.06 -12.06
N TRP A 145 13.85 2.04 -12.95
CA TRP A 145 13.63 1.82 -14.39
C TRP A 145 13.30 0.38 -14.76
N ASP A 146 13.61 -0.59 -13.90
CA ASP A 146 13.29 -2.00 -14.13
C ASP A 146 11.81 -2.35 -13.90
N VAL A 147 11.00 -1.40 -13.39
CA VAL A 147 9.54 -1.58 -13.31
C VAL A 147 8.92 -1.77 -14.69
N SER A 148 9.54 -1.23 -15.77
CA SER A 148 9.12 -1.47 -17.15
C SER A 148 9.12 -2.96 -17.50
N ASN A 149 10.10 -3.75 -17.01
CA ASN A 149 10.16 -5.19 -17.22
C ASN A 149 9.03 -5.94 -16.49
N ILE A 150 8.55 -5.41 -15.35
CA ILE A 150 7.40 -5.96 -14.64
C ILE A 150 6.11 -5.65 -15.40
N LEU A 151 5.97 -4.41 -15.86
CA LEU A 151 4.80 -3.98 -16.63
C LEU A 151 4.60 -4.80 -17.91
N ARG A 152 5.66 -5.08 -18.66
CA ARG A 152 5.61 -5.93 -19.86
C ARG A 152 5.07 -7.34 -19.63
N LYS A 153 5.09 -7.84 -18.39
CA LYS A 153 4.53 -9.17 -18.06
C LYS A 153 3.01 -9.16 -17.91
N VAL A 154 2.42 -7.98 -17.69
CA VAL A 154 1.01 -7.87 -17.26
C VAL A 154 0.18 -6.89 -18.10
N GLU A 155 0.77 -5.90 -18.75
CA GLU A 155 0.05 -4.80 -19.40
C GLU A 155 -0.81 -5.21 -20.60
N ASP A 156 -0.49 -6.32 -21.27
CA ASP A 156 -1.34 -6.90 -22.31
C ASP A 156 -2.56 -7.61 -21.76
N LEU A 157 -2.52 -8.02 -20.48
CA LEU A 157 -3.61 -8.71 -19.79
C LEU A 157 -4.46 -7.74 -18.98
N ASN A 158 -3.84 -6.75 -18.33
CA ASN A 158 -4.52 -5.79 -17.46
C ASN A 158 -3.76 -4.47 -17.43
N LYS A 159 -4.48 -3.37 -17.63
CA LYS A 159 -3.92 -2.00 -17.59
C LYS A 159 -4.26 -1.24 -16.30
N ASN A 160 -5.01 -1.85 -15.38
CA ASN A 160 -5.37 -1.26 -14.09
C ASN A 160 -4.25 -1.51 -13.06
N ILE A 161 -3.12 -0.85 -13.22
CA ILE A 161 -1.91 -1.08 -12.44
C ILE A 161 -1.54 0.17 -11.66
N LEU A 162 -1.20 -0.01 -10.39
CA LEU A 162 -0.57 0.96 -9.50
C LEU A 162 0.87 0.50 -9.23
N LEU A 163 1.82 1.41 -9.27
CA LEU A 163 3.22 1.14 -8.92
C LEU A 163 3.53 1.77 -7.56
N THR A 164 4.06 0.99 -6.61
CA THR A 164 4.35 1.49 -5.27
C THR A 164 5.85 1.50 -4.98
N GLU A 165 6.40 2.70 -4.74
CA GLU A 165 7.75 2.89 -4.19
C GLU A 165 7.74 2.65 -2.68
N ARG A 166 8.75 1.95 -2.14
CA ARG A 166 8.85 1.59 -0.72
C ARG A 166 10.30 1.55 -0.18
N GLY A 167 11.23 2.14 -0.90
CA GLY A 167 12.65 2.13 -0.58
C GLY A 167 13.43 0.97 -1.21
N VAL A 168 14.72 1.13 -1.20
CA VAL A 168 15.71 0.13 -1.67
C VAL A 168 16.67 -0.21 -0.54
N SER A 169 17.21 -1.44 -0.57
CA SER A 169 18.23 -1.86 0.39
C SER A 169 19.50 -1.04 0.22
N PHE A 170 20.01 -0.53 1.33
CA PHE A 170 21.25 0.24 1.39
C PHE A 170 22.14 -0.33 2.51
N GLY A 171 23.01 -1.24 2.14
CA GLY A 171 23.74 -2.05 3.13
C GLY A 171 22.84 -3.09 3.81
N TYR A 172 23.16 -3.43 5.06
CA TYR A 172 22.42 -4.39 5.85
C TYR A 172 21.33 -3.71 6.68
N ASN A 173 20.13 -4.31 6.74
CA ASN A 173 19.02 -3.91 7.61
C ASN A 173 18.58 -2.43 7.49
N THR A 174 18.92 -1.76 6.40
CA THR A 174 18.60 -0.35 6.16
C THR A 174 17.99 -0.15 4.79
N LEU A 175 17.02 0.74 4.71
CA LEU A 175 16.39 1.18 3.46
C LEU A 175 16.62 2.67 3.24
N VAL A 176 16.73 3.04 1.97
CA VAL A 176 16.77 4.44 1.54
C VAL A 176 15.70 4.65 0.47
N SER A 177 14.95 5.75 0.58
CA SER A 177 14.00 6.18 -0.44
C SER A 177 14.67 7.20 -1.35
N ASP A 178 15.04 6.77 -2.55
CA ASP A 178 15.48 7.68 -3.60
C ASP A 178 14.26 8.36 -4.22
N MET A 179 14.04 9.63 -3.91
CA MET A 179 12.88 10.38 -4.40
C MET A 179 12.86 10.53 -5.93
N ARG A 180 14.01 10.40 -6.61
CA ARG A 180 14.08 10.36 -8.08
C ARG A 180 13.36 9.14 -8.65
N SER A 181 13.26 8.06 -7.87
CA SER A 181 12.59 6.82 -8.30
C SER A 181 11.12 7.07 -8.66
N ILE A 182 10.44 7.96 -7.94
CA ILE A 182 9.05 8.35 -8.20
C ILE A 182 8.94 8.98 -9.60
N SER A 183 9.80 9.95 -9.90
CA SER A 183 9.83 10.61 -11.22
C SER A 183 10.16 9.65 -12.35
N ILE A 184 11.05 8.67 -12.11
CA ILE A 184 11.42 7.64 -13.07
C ILE A 184 10.21 6.72 -13.34
N MET A 185 9.56 6.21 -12.29
CA MET A 185 8.40 5.34 -12.40
C MET A 185 7.20 6.03 -13.07
N LYS A 186 7.01 7.34 -12.85
CA LYS A 186 5.96 8.15 -13.52
C LYS A 186 6.11 8.18 -15.03
N LYS A 187 7.31 7.99 -15.59
CA LYS A 187 7.54 7.93 -17.05
C LYS A 187 6.85 6.74 -17.72
N GLU A 188 6.53 5.71 -16.97
CA GLU A 188 5.73 4.57 -17.44
C GLU A 188 4.24 4.91 -17.61
N ASN A 189 3.84 6.14 -17.24
CA ASN A 189 2.47 6.66 -17.32
C ASN A 189 1.44 5.94 -16.41
N TYR A 190 1.89 5.12 -15.47
CA TYR A 190 1.03 4.52 -14.44
C TYR A 190 0.97 5.37 -13.17
N PRO A 191 -0.12 5.28 -12.40
CA PRO A 191 -0.19 5.93 -11.09
C PRO A 191 0.91 5.41 -10.16
N VAL A 192 1.62 6.33 -9.50
CA VAL A 192 2.68 6.00 -8.55
C VAL A 192 2.21 6.28 -7.13
N ILE A 193 2.28 5.28 -6.29
CA ILE A 193 1.98 5.31 -4.86
C ILE A 193 3.31 5.37 -4.10
N PHE A 194 3.37 6.09 -3.01
CA PHE A 194 4.48 6.04 -2.07
C PHE A 194 4.07 5.36 -0.78
N ASP A 195 4.80 4.31 -0.39
CA ASP A 195 4.63 3.62 0.87
C ASP A 195 5.49 4.28 1.94
N ALA A 196 4.87 5.12 2.76
CA ALA A 196 5.57 5.90 3.78
C ALA A 196 6.00 5.06 4.98
N THR A 197 5.29 3.98 5.28
CA THR A 197 5.57 3.15 6.46
C THR A 197 6.64 2.10 6.21
N HIS A 198 6.62 1.43 5.04
CA HIS A 198 7.67 0.46 4.73
C HIS A 198 8.98 1.12 4.25
N SER A 199 8.97 2.39 3.82
CA SER A 199 10.21 3.12 3.48
C SER A 199 11.08 3.42 4.69
N VAL A 200 10.53 3.44 5.90
CA VAL A 200 11.25 3.65 7.16
C VAL A 200 11.51 2.36 7.94
N GLN A 201 11.19 1.21 7.34
CA GLN A 201 11.41 -0.10 7.93
C GLN A 201 12.91 -0.43 7.99
N GLN A 202 13.31 -1.11 9.05
CA GLN A 202 14.64 -1.72 9.22
C GLN A 202 14.47 -3.24 9.19
N PRO A 203 14.51 -3.89 8.02
CA PRO A 203 14.25 -5.32 7.90
C PRO A 203 15.21 -6.14 8.76
N GLY A 204 14.68 -6.97 9.68
CA GLY A 204 15.51 -7.76 10.61
C GLY A 204 16.32 -6.93 11.62
N GLY A 205 16.09 -5.62 11.72
CA GLY A 205 16.90 -4.71 12.54
C GLY A 205 16.83 -4.95 14.06
N ARG A 206 15.86 -5.79 14.51
CA ARG A 206 15.75 -6.24 15.91
C ARG A 206 15.95 -7.75 16.06
N GLY A 207 16.71 -8.38 15.17
CA GLY A 207 16.96 -9.82 15.18
C GLY A 207 15.75 -10.61 14.67
N ASN A 208 14.81 -10.95 15.55
CA ASN A 208 13.64 -11.77 15.22
C ASN A 208 12.47 -10.98 14.61
N GLN A 209 12.57 -9.67 14.50
CA GLN A 209 11.56 -8.79 13.93
C GLN A 209 12.17 -7.56 13.26
N SER A 210 11.40 -6.89 12.42
CA SER A 210 11.79 -5.63 11.81
C SER A 210 11.82 -4.50 12.86
N GLY A 211 12.81 -3.63 12.75
CA GLY A 211 12.81 -2.31 13.35
C GLY A 211 12.15 -1.30 12.43
N GLY A 212 12.10 -0.04 12.85
CA GLY A 212 11.58 1.07 12.04
C GLY A 212 11.82 2.41 12.69
N GLN A 213 11.70 3.44 11.88
CA GLN A 213 11.94 4.84 12.25
C GLN A 213 10.67 5.67 11.94
N ARG A 214 9.60 5.42 12.71
CA ARG A 214 8.27 6.05 12.55
C ARG A 214 8.35 7.58 12.46
N GLU A 215 9.30 8.19 13.12
CA GLU A 215 9.53 9.63 13.15
C GLU A 215 9.75 10.24 11.75
N PHE A 216 10.25 9.47 10.78
CA PHE A 216 10.49 9.94 9.41
C PHE A 216 9.32 9.74 8.44
N ILE A 217 8.23 9.10 8.86
CA ILE A 217 7.05 8.89 7.99
C ILE A 217 6.57 10.21 7.40
N TYR A 218 6.45 11.24 8.24
CA TYR A 218 5.95 12.54 7.78
C TYR A 218 6.91 13.22 6.81
N ASP A 219 8.21 13.18 7.08
CA ASP A 219 9.21 13.86 6.23
C ASP A 219 9.32 13.21 4.86
N LEU A 220 9.35 11.87 4.80
CA LEU A 220 9.36 11.15 3.53
C LEU A 220 8.03 11.30 2.77
N SER A 221 6.90 11.34 3.46
CA SER A 221 5.60 11.61 2.84
C SER A 221 5.57 12.98 2.17
N LYS A 222 6.05 14.04 2.84
CA LYS A 222 6.14 15.39 2.25
C LYS A 222 7.00 15.37 0.99
N ALA A 223 8.18 14.76 1.07
CA ALA A 223 9.10 14.67 -0.05
C ALA A 223 8.47 13.96 -1.26
N ALA A 224 7.79 12.85 -1.04
CA ALA A 224 7.11 12.11 -2.10
C ALA A 224 5.92 12.88 -2.70
N VAL A 225 5.09 13.51 -1.85
CA VAL A 225 3.94 14.32 -2.30
C VAL A 225 4.40 15.51 -3.13
N SER A 226 5.51 16.14 -2.78
CA SER A 226 6.10 17.26 -3.56
C SER A 226 6.47 16.88 -5.00
N ILE A 227 6.64 15.57 -5.29
CA ILE A 227 6.91 15.08 -6.65
C ILE A 227 5.60 14.79 -7.42
N GLY A 228 4.46 14.89 -6.75
CA GLY A 228 3.14 14.65 -7.37
C GLY A 228 2.83 13.16 -7.53
N ILE A 229 2.74 12.41 -6.43
CA ILE A 229 2.29 11.02 -6.39
C ILE A 229 0.78 10.90 -6.51
N SER A 230 0.29 9.72 -6.90
CA SER A 230 -1.16 9.43 -7.01
C SER A 230 -1.80 9.07 -5.68
N GLY A 231 -1.04 8.51 -4.78
CA GLY A 231 -1.55 8.04 -3.50
C GLY A 231 -0.45 7.82 -2.48
N LEU A 232 -0.85 7.84 -1.23
CA LEU A 232 0.00 7.56 -0.08
C LEU A 232 -0.47 6.27 0.58
N PHE A 233 0.46 5.34 0.79
CA PHE A 233 0.22 4.11 1.51
C PHE A 233 0.79 4.27 2.93
N VAL A 234 -0.07 4.08 3.94
CA VAL A 234 0.28 4.26 5.36
C VAL A 234 -0.32 3.12 6.19
N GLU A 235 0.49 2.31 6.82
CA GLU A 235 -0.02 1.39 7.82
C GLU A 235 -0.35 2.14 9.11
N VAL A 236 -1.54 1.88 9.65
CA VAL A 236 -2.12 2.60 10.80
C VAL A 236 -2.65 1.61 11.82
N HIS A 237 -2.39 1.87 13.07
CA HIS A 237 -2.87 1.06 14.18
C HIS A 237 -3.27 1.95 15.36
N ASP A 238 -4.23 1.54 16.16
CA ASP A 238 -4.63 2.25 17.38
C ASP A 238 -3.57 2.17 18.49
N ASP A 239 -2.88 1.02 18.59
CA ASP A 239 -1.75 0.79 19.48
C ASP A 239 -0.56 0.12 18.75
N PRO A 240 0.21 0.87 17.94
CA PRO A 240 1.30 0.29 17.15
C PRO A 240 2.38 -0.41 17.98
N ASP A 241 2.58 0.00 19.22
CA ASP A 241 3.66 -0.52 20.04
C ASP A 241 3.38 -1.96 20.50
N ASN A 242 2.12 -2.37 20.54
CA ASN A 242 1.66 -3.73 20.85
C ASN A 242 1.16 -4.50 19.62
N ALA A 243 1.26 -3.93 18.43
CA ALA A 243 0.82 -4.58 17.19
C ALA A 243 1.62 -5.85 16.88
N PRO A 244 0.99 -6.90 16.32
CA PRO A 244 1.66 -8.18 16.03
C PRO A 244 2.67 -8.10 14.88
N SER A 245 2.66 -7.01 14.09
CA SER A 245 3.54 -6.81 12.94
C SER A 245 3.87 -5.34 12.74
N ASP A 246 5.12 -5.05 12.37
CA ASP A 246 5.63 -3.76 11.90
C ASP A 246 5.30 -2.54 12.80
N GLY A 247 5.03 -2.78 14.08
CA GLY A 247 4.70 -1.74 15.06
C GLY A 247 5.61 -0.51 15.01
N PRO A 248 6.94 -0.67 14.97
CA PRO A 248 7.87 0.47 14.90
C PRO A 248 7.73 1.38 13.66
N ASN A 249 7.06 0.92 12.61
CA ASN A 249 6.86 1.71 11.38
C ASN A 249 5.44 2.24 11.24
N MET A 250 4.46 1.76 12.01
CA MET A 250 3.07 2.17 11.83
C MET A 250 2.79 3.54 12.44
N LEU A 251 1.92 4.30 11.78
CA LEU A 251 1.40 5.55 12.28
C LEU A 251 0.30 5.26 13.31
N LYS A 252 0.24 6.05 14.39
CA LYS A 252 -0.87 5.97 15.35
C LYS A 252 -2.16 6.50 14.72
N LEU A 253 -3.27 5.78 14.90
CA LEU A 253 -4.57 6.19 14.40
C LEU A 253 -4.96 7.61 14.89
N SER A 254 -4.64 7.92 16.15
CA SER A 254 -4.90 9.24 16.74
C SER A 254 -4.13 10.39 16.08
N GLU A 255 -3.05 10.12 15.37
CA GLU A 255 -2.22 11.12 14.69
C GLU A 255 -2.59 11.30 13.21
N LEU A 256 -3.36 10.35 12.63
CA LEU A 256 -3.63 10.29 11.20
C LEU A 256 -4.34 11.53 10.67
N GLU A 257 -5.36 12.04 11.38
CA GLU A 257 -6.11 13.21 10.90
C GLU A 257 -5.20 14.44 10.75
N SER A 258 -4.41 14.74 11.79
CA SER A 258 -3.48 15.87 11.77
C SER A 258 -2.38 15.73 10.71
N PHE A 259 -1.91 14.50 10.50
CA PHE A 259 -0.98 14.15 9.43
C PHE A 259 -1.59 14.42 8.06
N LEU A 260 -2.79 13.90 7.78
CA LEU A 260 -3.46 14.05 6.48
C LEU A 260 -3.81 15.50 6.14
N VAL A 261 -4.21 16.32 7.13
CA VAL A 261 -4.50 17.76 6.90
C VAL A 261 -3.29 18.46 6.27
N LYS A 262 -2.09 18.16 6.73
CA LYS A 262 -0.86 18.77 6.20
C LYS A 262 -0.49 18.21 4.84
N ILE A 263 -0.65 16.90 4.64
CA ILE A 263 -0.36 16.21 3.38
C ILE A 263 -1.29 16.67 2.26
N ILE A 264 -2.60 16.78 2.53
CA ILE A 264 -3.60 17.24 1.55
C ILE A 264 -3.33 18.69 1.12
N LYS A 265 -2.93 19.57 2.05
CA LYS A 265 -2.55 20.94 1.71
C LYS A 265 -1.38 20.98 0.72
N LEU A 266 -0.37 20.15 0.95
CA LEU A 266 0.79 20.07 0.05
C LEU A 266 0.39 19.45 -1.31
N ASP A 267 -0.41 18.39 -1.34
CA ASP A 267 -0.89 17.78 -2.58
C ASP A 267 -1.68 18.77 -3.44
N ASN A 268 -2.57 19.55 -2.81
CA ASN A 268 -3.34 20.59 -3.48
C ASN A 268 -2.44 21.69 -4.08
N LEU A 269 -1.41 22.12 -3.35
CA LEU A 269 -0.44 23.08 -3.85
C LEU A 269 0.26 22.55 -5.11
N ILE A 270 0.77 21.34 -5.05
CA ILE A 270 1.54 20.72 -6.16
C ILE A 270 0.68 20.44 -7.40
N LYS A 271 -0.60 20.07 -7.22
CA LYS A 271 -1.46 19.65 -8.34
C LYS A 271 -2.30 20.76 -8.95
N ASN A 272 -2.61 21.82 -8.18
CA ASN A 272 -3.43 22.93 -8.63
C ASN A 272 -2.62 24.15 -9.09
N GLU A 273 -1.39 24.29 -8.62
CA GLU A 273 -0.46 25.30 -9.11
C GLU A 273 0.45 24.67 -10.15
N SER A 274 0.41 25.18 -11.38
CA SER A 274 1.39 24.85 -12.43
C SER A 274 2.72 25.49 -12.02
N LEU A 275 3.49 24.80 -11.19
CA LEU A 275 4.86 25.16 -10.86
C LEU A 275 5.81 24.78 -12.00
#